data_983e93b616b6df7a310b8877b6ae6724
#
_entry.id   983e93b616b6df7a310b8877b6ae6724
#
_cell.length_a   1.000
_cell.length_b   1.000
_cell.length_c   1.000
_cell.angle_alpha   90.00
_cell.angle_beta   90.00
_cell.angle_gamma   90.00
#
_symmetry.space_group_name_H-M   'P 1'
#
loop_
_entity.id
_entity.type
_entity.pdbx_description
1 polymer ?
#
loop_
_entity_poly.entity_id
_entity_poly.type
_entity_poly.pdbx_seq_one_letter_code
_entity_poly.pdbx_strand_id
1 'polypeptide(L)'
;MNTKGKESDKRLRLLKATEEVFSKRGYAQTTLDEIIGLADTGKGTLYKYFGNKGNLFYNLVYLKHKELMDKMWPVAKETSLSIEEKLTKILTLWIKFLFNHTVLWQVLLFEMTGTNRGYLAVKGEDGELHLTTSWGTLPPENEREVILRYHRLLWEEPEPIVKVYGDGIKQGFFRDSGQSMDIPENIFYTAAMVVFFNRGQHMSDGMTAEELAEKFVSHQLYGLAADKKRTPDS
;
A
#
# COMPACT_ATOMS: atom_id res chain seq x y z
N MET A 1 29.19 4.84 -25.05
CA MET A 1 28.62 5.48 -23.86
C MET A 1 27.13 5.17 -23.79
N ASN A 2 26.69 4.49 -22.72
CA ASN A 2 25.38 3.80 -22.66
C ASN A 2 24.22 4.82 -22.49
N THR A 3 23.53 5.14 -23.60
CA THR A 3 22.37 6.05 -23.62
C THR A 3 21.23 5.56 -22.72
N LYS A 4 21.02 4.24 -22.62
CA LYS A 4 20.01 3.63 -21.73
C LYS A 4 20.26 3.92 -20.23
N GLY A 5 21.49 3.94 -19.78
CA GLY A 5 21.84 4.26 -18.38
C GLY A 5 21.52 5.71 -18.02
N LYS A 6 21.84 6.67 -18.90
CA LYS A 6 21.53 8.09 -18.71
C LYS A 6 20.03 8.41 -18.76
N GLU A 7 19.25 7.69 -19.56
CA GLU A 7 17.80 7.85 -19.61
C GLU A 7 17.13 7.29 -18.34
N SER A 8 17.56 6.14 -17.85
CA SER A 8 17.09 5.55 -16.59
C SER A 8 17.39 6.49 -15.40
N ASP A 9 18.57 7.11 -15.37
CA ASP A 9 18.95 8.05 -14.31
C ASP A 9 18.07 9.32 -14.30
N LYS A 10 17.77 9.90 -15.46
CA LYS A 10 16.87 11.07 -15.55
C LYS A 10 15.45 10.76 -15.08
N ARG A 11 14.93 9.59 -15.45
CA ARG A 11 13.61 9.13 -15.01
C ARG A 11 13.56 8.99 -13.49
N LEU A 12 14.59 8.36 -12.90
CA LEU A 12 14.69 8.18 -11.45
C LEU A 12 14.82 9.51 -10.69
N ARG A 13 15.63 10.47 -11.22
CA ARG A 13 15.75 11.81 -10.63
C ARG A 13 14.41 12.54 -10.61
N LEU A 14 13.64 12.47 -11.71
CA LEU A 14 12.30 13.03 -11.75
C LEU A 14 11.37 12.41 -10.71
N LEU A 15 11.37 11.09 -10.51
CA LEU A 15 10.55 10.42 -9.50
C LEU A 15 10.96 10.80 -8.08
N LYS A 16 12.27 10.91 -7.79
CA LYS A 16 12.76 11.37 -6.48
C LYS A 16 12.36 12.82 -6.18
N ALA A 17 12.54 13.71 -7.16
CA ALA A 17 12.10 15.10 -7.03
C ALA A 17 10.58 15.20 -6.85
N THR A 18 9.82 14.35 -7.56
CA THR A 18 8.36 14.25 -7.41
C THR A 18 7.97 13.87 -6.00
N GLU A 19 8.60 12.85 -5.42
CA GLU A 19 8.36 12.42 -4.04
C GLU A 19 8.63 13.56 -3.05
N GLU A 20 9.76 14.26 -3.21
CA GLU A 20 10.13 15.36 -2.32
C GLU A 20 9.15 16.53 -2.39
N VAL A 21 8.75 16.96 -3.60
CA VAL A 21 7.82 18.08 -3.76
C VAL A 21 6.42 17.70 -3.27
N PHE A 22 5.93 16.50 -3.59
CA PHE A 22 4.62 16.03 -3.11
C PHE A 22 4.58 15.88 -1.59
N SER A 23 5.65 15.40 -0.96
CA SER A 23 5.71 15.27 0.50
C SER A 23 5.65 16.62 1.22
N LYS A 24 6.11 17.69 0.58
CA LYS A 24 6.11 19.05 1.17
C LYS A 24 4.82 19.82 0.91
N ARG A 25 4.21 19.66 -0.26
CA ARG A 25 3.11 20.51 -0.76
C ARG A 25 1.80 19.78 -1.00
N GLY A 26 1.80 18.47 -0.98
CA GLY A 26 0.68 17.65 -1.42
C GLY A 26 0.52 17.65 -2.95
N TYR A 27 -0.41 16.83 -3.44
CA TYR A 27 -0.62 16.66 -4.87
C TYR A 27 -1.15 17.93 -5.55
N ALA A 28 -2.17 18.56 -4.97
CA ALA A 28 -2.88 19.68 -5.62
C ALA A 28 -1.96 20.88 -5.89
N GLN A 29 -1.13 21.26 -4.92
CA GLN A 29 -0.29 22.46 -4.98
C GLN A 29 1.06 22.23 -5.69
N THR A 30 1.43 21.00 -5.99
CA THR A 30 2.67 20.68 -6.71
C THR A 30 2.56 21.07 -8.18
N THR A 31 3.58 21.76 -8.71
CA THR A 31 3.70 22.08 -10.13
C THR A 31 4.77 21.21 -10.80
N LEU A 32 4.62 20.96 -12.11
CA LEU A 32 5.63 20.23 -12.88
C LEU A 32 6.94 21.01 -13.00
N ASP A 33 6.87 22.34 -13.04
CA ASP A 33 8.06 23.19 -13.16
C ASP A 33 8.95 23.12 -11.89
N GLU A 34 8.35 23.00 -10.70
CA GLU A 34 9.11 22.75 -9.47
C GLU A 34 9.84 21.41 -9.48
N ILE A 35 9.15 20.35 -9.94
CA ILE A 35 9.74 19.01 -10.06
C ILE A 35 10.90 19.02 -11.07
N ILE A 36 10.71 19.67 -12.22
CA ILE A 36 11.72 19.81 -13.28
C ILE A 36 12.95 20.54 -12.75
N GLY A 37 12.74 21.65 -12.02
CA GLY A 37 13.82 22.41 -11.40
C GLY A 37 14.62 21.59 -10.39
N LEU A 38 13.94 20.88 -9.48
CA LEU A 38 14.58 20.05 -8.47
C LEU A 38 15.29 18.83 -9.07
N ALA A 39 14.73 18.23 -10.13
CA ALA A 39 15.34 17.10 -10.81
C ALA A 39 16.51 17.47 -11.73
N ASP A 40 16.78 18.76 -11.92
CA ASP A 40 17.75 19.26 -12.90
C ASP A 40 17.57 18.61 -14.28
N THR A 41 16.36 18.74 -14.82
CA THR A 41 15.99 18.16 -16.12
C THR A 41 15.25 19.18 -16.98
N GLY A 42 15.14 18.91 -18.27
CA GLY A 42 14.32 19.74 -19.19
C GLY A 42 12.85 19.34 -19.18
N LYS A 43 11.96 20.31 -19.45
CA LYS A 43 10.50 20.11 -19.56
C LYS A 43 10.15 18.98 -20.56
N GLY A 44 10.81 18.96 -21.71
CA GLY A 44 10.63 17.89 -22.71
C GLY A 44 10.97 16.49 -22.20
N THR A 45 11.93 16.37 -21.25
CA THR A 45 12.28 15.09 -20.64
C THR A 45 11.13 14.57 -19.78
N LEU A 46 10.51 15.41 -18.96
CA LEU A 46 9.37 15.03 -18.14
C LEU A 46 8.19 14.58 -19.00
N TYR A 47 7.82 15.36 -19.99
CA TYR A 47 6.71 15.02 -20.88
C TYR A 47 6.97 13.76 -21.70
N LYS A 48 8.22 13.51 -22.13
CA LYS A 48 8.62 12.27 -22.81
C LYS A 48 8.38 11.03 -21.95
N TYR A 49 8.67 11.11 -20.64
CA TYR A 49 8.56 9.92 -19.75
C TYR A 49 7.17 9.73 -19.15
N PHE A 50 6.48 10.80 -18.84
CA PHE A 50 5.27 10.73 -18.02
C PHE A 50 4.04 11.36 -18.69
N GLY A 51 4.22 12.26 -19.63
CA GLY A 51 3.14 12.93 -20.37
C GLY A 51 2.38 13.98 -19.54
N ASN A 52 2.02 13.68 -18.30
CA ASN A 52 1.27 14.59 -17.41
C ASN A 52 1.54 14.31 -15.92
N LYS A 53 1.01 15.21 -15.07
CA LYS A 53 1.17 15.11 -13.59
C LYS A 53 0.53 13.83 -13.01
N GLY A 54 -0.64 13.42 -13.51
CA GLY A 54 -1.32 12.21 -13.04
C GLY A 54 -0.53 10.94 -13.32
N ASN A 55 0.04 10.82 -14.52
CA ASN A 55 0.91 9.69 -14.86
C ASN A 55 2.23 9.72 -14.09
N LEU A 56 2.79 10.91 -13.86
CA LEU A 56 3.98 11.05 -13.01
C LEU A 56 3.70 10.57 -11.59
N PHE A 57 2.56 10.97 -11.01
CA PHE A 57 2.12 10.52 -9.70
C PHE A 57 1.90 9.00 -9.66
N TYR A 58 1.20 8.44 -10.64
CA TYR A 58 1.02 7.00 -10.74
C TYR A 58 2.36 6.24 -10.79
N ASN A 59 3.32 6.71 -11.60
CA ASN A 59 4.64 6.07 -11.67
C ASN A 59 5.41 6.14 -10.35
N LEU A 60 5.22 7.20 -9.55
CA LEU A 60 5.77 7.29 -8.21
C LEU A 60 5.11 6.26 -7.27
N VAL A 61 3.77 6.19 -7.25
CA VAL A 61 3.03 5.20 -6.44
C VAL A 61 3.45 3.78 -6.82
N TYR A 62 3.50 3.48 -8.12
CA TYR A 62 3.93 2.17 -8.63
C TYR A 62 5.36 1.81 -8.20
N LEU A 63 6.31 2.77 -8.26
CA LEU A 63 7.67 2.54 -7.80
C LEU A 63 7.70 2.19 -6.30
N LYS A 64 6.94 2.94 -5.49
CA LYS A 64 6.86 2.71 -4.04
C LYS A 64 6.17 1.40 -3.69
N HIS A 65 5.09 1.08 -4.37
CA HIS A 65 4.44 -0.23 -4.27
C HIS A 65 5.44 -1.35 -4.55
N LYS A 66 6.17 -1.27 -5.67
CA LYS A 66 7.17 -2.28 -6.03
C LYS A 66 8.26 -2.40 -4.96
N GLU A 67 8.81 -1.28 -4.46
CA GLU A 67 9.82 -1.28 -3.38
C GLU A 67 9.31 -1.97 -2.10
N LEU A 68 8.02 -1.82 -1.79
CA LEU A 68 7.36 -2.49 -0.65
C LEU A 68 7.22 -3.99 -0.91
N MET A 69 6.65 -4.37 -2.06
CA MET A 69 6.42 -5.77 -2.42
C MET A 69 7.73 -6.57 -2.52
N ASP A 70 8.79 -5.96 -3.05
CA ASP A 70 10.14 -6.55 -3.12
C ASP A 70 10.72 -6.86 -1.72
N LYS A 71 10.23 -6.18 -0.66
CA LYS A 71 10.61 -6.45 0.75
C LYS A 71 9.68 -7.43 1.44
N MET A 72 8.38 -7.37 1.18
CA MET A 72 7.38 -8.20 1.87
C MET A 72 7.37 -9.65 1.38
N TRP A 73 7.48 -9.87 0.06
CA TRP A 73 7.46 -11.21 -0.53
C TRP A 73 8.57 -12.15 -0.04
N PRO A 74 9.85 -11.72 0.11
CA PRO A 74 10.87 -12.57 0.70
C PRO A 74 10.50 -13.04 2.11
N VAL A 75 9.94 -12.15 2.95
CA VAL A 75 9.50 -12.51 4.31
C VAL A 75 8.35 -13.54 4.27
N ALA A 76 7.35 -13.34 3.39
CA ALA A 76 6.24 -14.28 3.26
C ALA A 76 6.69 -15.69 2.83
N LYS A 77 7.75 -15.77 2.02
CA LYS A 77 8.29 -17.03 1.49
C LYS A 77 9.37 -17.67 2.37
N GLU A 78 9.85 -16.96 3.39
CA GLU A 78 10.91 -17.45 4.27
C GLU A 78 10.44 -18.66 5.08
N THR A 79 11.14 -19.78 4.99
CA THR A 79 10.73 -21.04 5.63
C THR A 79 11.24 -21.20 7.06
N SER A 80 12.26 -20.44 7.45
CA SER A 80 12.83 -20.46 8.80
C SER A 80 12.04 -19.69 9.83
N LEU A 81 11.08 -18.85 9.40
CA LEU A 81 10.25 -18.02 10.26
C LEU A 81 8.92 -18.70 10.57
N SER A 82 8.46 -18.57 11.82
CA SER A 82 7.11 -18.95 12.23
C SER A 82 6.05 -18.06 11.56
N ILE A 83 4.79 -18.48 11.54
CA ILE A 83 3.66 -17.70 11.02
C ILE A 83 3.56 -16.34 11.70
N GLU A 84 3.68 -16.29 13.03
CA GLU A 84 3.62 -15.06 13.82
C GLU A 84 4.76 -14.10 13.46
N GLU A 85 6.00 -14.60 13.37
CA GLU A 85 7.15 -13.77 12.97
C GLU A 85 7.00 -13.20 11.56
N LYS A 86 6.47 -13.98 10.61
CA LYS A 86 6.18 -13.49 9.25
C LYS A 86 5.16 -12.37 9.26
N LEU A 87 4.03 -12.57 9.96
CA LEU A 87 2.99 -11.54 10.08
C LEU A 87 3.54 -10.26 10.70
N THR A 88 4.27 -10.37 11.80
CA THR A 88 4.88 -9.23 12.49
C THR A 88 5.85 -8.48 11.58
N LYS A 89 6.75 -9.20 10.89
CA LYS A 89 7.73 -8.57 9.99
C LYS A 89 7.06 -7.90 8.79
N ILE A 90 6.05 -8.53 8.18
CA ILE A 90 5.32 -7.95 7.05
C ILE A 90 4.58 -6.68 7.49
N LEU A 91 3.85 -6.73 8.61
CA LEU A 91 3.16 -5.56 9.15
C LEU A 91 4.13 -4.46 9.58
N THR A 92 5.29 -4.79 10.13
CA THR A 92 6.35 -3.82 10.41
C THR A 92 6.79 -3.08 9.14
N LEU A 93 7.05 -3.82 8.05
CA LEU A 93 7.43 -3.24 6.75
C LEU A 93 6.32 -2.32 6.22
N TRP A 94 5.06 -2.76 6.32
CA TRP A 94 3.90 -2.00 5.90
C TRP A 94 3.72 -0.71 6.73
N ILE A 95 3.76 -0.79 8.04
CA ILE A 95 3.62 0.36 8.94
C ILE A 95 4.76 1.37 8.72
N LYS A 96 6.02 0.90 8.61
CA LYS A 96 7.15 1.77 8.24
C LYS A 96 6.95 2.47 6.92
N PHE A 97 6.45 1.75 5.93
CA PHE A 97 6.15 2.29 4.62
C PHE A 97 5.10 3.41 4.70
N LEU A 98 4.00 3.18 5.41
CA LEU A 98 2.96 4.19 5.65
C LEU A 98 3.49 5.42 6.39
N PHE A 99 4.33 5.25 7.39
CA PHE A 99 4.95 6.37 8.12
C PHE A 99 5.86 7.21 7.21
N ASN A 100 6.66 6.57 6.38
CA ASN A 100 7.61 7.26 5.51
C ASN A 100 6.94 7.94 4.31
N HIS A 101 5.76 7.47 3.89
CA HIS A 101 5.08 7.92 2.68
C HIS A 101 3.65 8.41 2.94
N THR A 102 3.37 8.96 4.13
CA THR A 102 2.01 9.32 4.57
C THR A 102 1.28 10.23 3.60
N VAL A 103 1.95 11.27 3.09
CA VAL A 103 1.31 12.23 2.16
C VAL A 103 0.93 11.53 0.85
N LEU A 104 1.81 10.66 0.34
CA LEU A 104 1.55 9.88 -0.87
C LEU A 104 0.28 9.02 -0.71
N TRP A 105 0.17 8.35 0.45
CA TRP A 105 -0.97 7.49 0.77
C TRP A 105 -2.26 8.27 1.03
N GLN A 106 -2.19 9.42 1.69
CA GLN A 106 -3.34 10.31 1.87
C GLN A 106 -3.89 10.78 0.52
N VAL A 107 -3.01 11.17 -0.41
CA VAL A 107 -3.41 11.56 -1.76
C VAL A 107 -4.03 10.37 -2.50
N LEU A 108 -3.42 9.20 -2.43
CA LEU A 108 -3.94 7.99 -3.08
C LEU A 108 -5.33 7.64 -2.54
N LEU A 109 -5.52 7.62 -1.23
CA LEU A 109 -6.84 7.38 -0.62
C LEU A 109 -7.87 8.41 -1.07
N PHE A 110 -7.49 9.69 -1.10
CA PHE A 110 -8.37 10.76 -1.57
C PHE A 110 -8.78 10.58 -3.04
N GLU A 111 -7.82 10.27 -3.91
CA GLU A 111 -8.08 10.02 -5.33
C GLU A 111 -8.95 8.77 -5.56
N MET A 112 -8.79 7.75 -4.72
CA MET A 112 -9.54 6.50 -4.82
C MET A 112 -10.94 6.59 -4.20
N THR A 113 -11.07 7.17 -3.02
CA THR A 113 -12.35 7.26 -2.32
C THR A 113 -13.22 8.41 -2.81
N GLY A 114 -12.62 9.39 -3.46
CA GLY A 114 -13.18 10.60 -4.06
C GLY A 114 -14.45 11.10 -3.37
N THR A 115 -14.47 12.30 -2.92
CA THR A 115 -15.47 12.86 -2.01
C THR A 115 -16.95 12.79 -2.45
N ASN A 116 -17.25 12.29 -3.67
CA ASN A 116 -18.65 12.18 -4.15
C ASN A 116 -18.85 11.08 -5.20
N ARG A 117 -17.99 10.08 -5.25
CA ARG A 117 -18.03 9.07 -6.31
C ARG A 117 -18.42 7.72 -5.73
N GLY A 118 -19.66 7.45 -5.47
CA GLY A 118 -20.15 6.19 -4.89
C GLY A 118 -19.85 4.92 -5.69
N TYR A 119 -18.66 4.79 -6.23
CA TYR A 119 -18.19 3.60 -6.95
C TYR A 119 -17.19 2.80 -6.10
N LEU A 120 -17.16 1.51 -6.35
CA LEU A 120 -16.25 0.53 -5.75
C LEU A 120 -15.56 -0.25 -6.86
N ALA A 121 -14.30 -0.63 -6.63
CA ALA A 121 -13.66 -1.64 -7.47
C ALA A 121 -13.96 -3.02 -6.87
N VAL A 122 -14.49 -3.90 -7.68
CA VAL A 122 -14.83 -5.29 -7.30
C VAL A 122 -14.16 -6.25 -8.27
N LYS A 123 -13.74 -7.41 -7.78
CA LYS A 123 -13.21 -8.47 -8.63
C LYS A 123 -14.36 -9.23 -9.25
N GLY A 124 -14.42 -9.28 -10.58
CA GLY A 124 -15.41 -10.04 -11.33
C GLY A 124 -15.10 -11.54 -11.36
N GLU A 125 -16.05 -12.31 -11.91
CA GLU A 125 -15.86 -13.75 -12.12
C GLU A 125 -14.73 -14.07 -13.11
N ASP A 126 -14.41 -13.13 -13.99
CA ASP A 126 -13.27 -13.18 -14.93
C ASP A 126 -11.91 -12.96 -14.24
N GLY A 127 -11.90 -12.64 -12.94
CA GLY A 127 -10.72 -12.33 -12.15
C GLY A 127 -10.21 -10.90 -12.31
N GLU A 128 -10.83 -10.08 -13.17
CA GLU A 128 -10.46 -8.69 -13.41
C GLU A 128 -11.19 -7.74 -12.45
N LEU A 129 -10.62 -6.56 -12.24
CA LEU A 129 -11.25 -5.50 -11.44
C LEU A 129 -12.19 -4.67 -12.32
N HIS A 130 -13.41 -4.51 -11.85
CA HIS A 130 -14.45 -3.70 -12.46
C HIS A 130 -14.93 -2.63 -11.50
N LEU A 131 -15.27 -1.44 -12.02
CA LEU A 131 -15.94 -0.42 -11.23
C LEU A 131 -17.44 -0.69 -11.20
N THR A 132 -18.01 -0.74 -10.02
CA THR A 132 -19.45 -0.76 -9.78
C THR A 132 -19.87 0.44 -8.95
N THR A 133 -21.16 0.76 -8.92
CA THR A 133 -21.68 1.87 -8.11
C THR A 133 -22.80 1.39 -7.20
N SER A 134 -22.75 1.79 -5.94
CA SER A 134 -23.83 1.62 -4.97
C SER A 134 -24.75 2.85 -4.96
N TRP A 135 -24.23 4.02 -5.31
CA TRP A 135 -24.95 5.29 -5.44
C TRP A 135 -24.15 6.23 -6.36
N GLY A 136 -24.80 7.19 -6.99
CA GLY A 136 -24.17 8.09 -7.93
C GLY A 136 -23.99 7.48 -9.33
N THR A 137 -23.03 7.94 -10.07
CA THR A 137 -22.72 7.50 -11.45
C THR A 137 -21.29 7.03 -11.57
N LEU A 138 -21.06 6.02 -12.41
CA LEU A 138 -19.70 5.61 -12.76
C LEU A 138 -18.94 6.77 -13.41
N PRO A 139 -17.61 6.86 -13.20
CA PRO A 139 -16.78 7.84 -13.90
C PRO A 139 -16.85 7.63 -15.43
N PRO A 140 -16.55 8.68 -16.22
CA PRO A 140 -16.42 8.55 -17.65
C PRO A 140 -15.47 7.41 -18.04
N GLU A 141 -15.71 6.76 -19.16
CA GLU A 141 -14.97 5.56 -19.56
C GLU A 141 -13.46 5.79 -19.67
N ASN A 142 -13.05 6.95 -20.17
CA ASN A 142 -11.66 7.36 -20.27
C ASN A 142 -10.96 7.57 -18.93
N GLU A 143 -11.70 7.71 -17.82
CA GLU A 143 -11.16 7.83 -16.45
C GLU A 143 -11.10 6.49 -15.70
N ARG A 144 -11.93 5.51 -16.12
CA ARG A 144 -12.07 4.22 -15.40
C ARG A 144 -10.76 3.46 -15.31
N GLU A 145 -10.01 3.38 -16.40
CA GLU A 145 -8.73 2.68 -16.40
C GLU A 145 -7.69 3.37 -15.48
N VAL A 146 -7.72 4.70 -15.40
CA VAL A 146 -6.85 5.45 -14.49
C VAL A 146 -7.14 5.09 -13.03
N ILE A 147 -8.41 4.91 -12.68
CA ILE A 147 -8.84 4.53 -11.34
C ILE A 147 -8.49 3.07 -11.07
N LEU A 148 -8.85 2.15 -11.98
CA LEU A 148 -8.60 0.72 -11.83
C LEU A 148 -7.12 0.37 -11.66
N ARG A 149 -6.20 1.08 -12.32
CA ARG A 149 -4.77 0.83 -12.16
C ARG A 149 -4.25 1.09 -10.74
N TYR A 150 -4.84 2.07 -10.00
CA TYR A 150 -4.50 2.27 -8.59
C TYR A 150 -5.11 1.18 -7.71
N HIS A 151 -6.35 0.79 -7.99
CA HIS A 151 -6.99 -0.31 -7.28
C HIS A 151 -6.22 -1.62 -7.44
N ARG A 152 -5.68 -1.92 -8.63
CA ARG A 152 -4.83 -3.12 -8.82
C ARG A 152 -3.65 -3.14 -7.86
N LEU A 153 -2.94 -2.01 -7.70
CA LEU A 153 -1.82 -1.93 -6.76
C LEU A 153 -2.28 -2.22 -5.32
N LEU A 154 -3.39 -1.65 -4.89
CA LEU A 154 -3.91 -1.87 -3.53
C LEU A 154 -4.41 -3.31 -3.31
N TRP A 155 -4.92 -3.98 -4.35
CA TRP A 155 -5.32 -5.38 -4.25
C TRP A 155 -4.13 -6.34 -4.15
N GLU A 156 -2.97 -5.94 -4.66
CA GLU A 156 -1.74 -6.74 -4.56
C GLU A 156 -1.06 -6.61 -3.17
N GLU A 157 -1.26 -5.51 -2.47
CA GLU A 157 -0.54 -5.22 -1.22
C GLU A 157 -0.80 -6.22 -0.08
N PRO A 158 -2.04 -6.69 0.19
CA PRO A 158 -2.29 -7.70 1.21
C PRO A 158 -1.84 -9.12 0.83
N GLU A 159 -1.52 -9.42 -0.43
CA GLU A 159 -1.20 -10.77 -0.88
C GLU A 159 -0.09 -11.48 -0.09
N PRO A 160 1.01 -10.83 0.35
CA PRO A 160 2.00 -11.49 1.21
C PRO A 160 1.40 -11.99 2.54
N ILE A 161 0.45 -11.24 3.14
CA ILE A 161 -0.25 -11.67 4.37
C ILE A 161 -1.23 -12.80 4.05
N VAL A 162 -1.96 -12.71 2.94
CA VAL A 162 -2.86 -13.77 2.45
C VAL A 162 -2.11 -15.08 2.29
N LYS A 163 -0.90 -15.02 1.69
CA LYS A 163 -0.04 -16.21 1.58
C LYS A 163 0.35 -16.78 2.94
N VAL A 164 0.80 -15.94 3.88
CA VAL A 164 1.20 -16.39 5.22
C VAL A 164 0.01 -17.00 5.96
N TYR A 165 -1.17 -16.40 5.83
CA TYR A 165 -2.40 -16.92 6.42
C TYR A 165 -2.77 -18.31 5.84
N GLY A 166 -2.73 -18.46 4.51
CA GLY A 166 -2.96 -19.76 3.87
C GLY A 166 -1.94 -20.83 4.25
N ASP A 167 -0.66 -20.46 4.44
CA ASP A 167 0.35 -21.38 4.96
C ASP A 167 0.04 -21.76 6.42
N GLY A 168 -0.44 -20.82 7.25
CA GLY A 168 -0.85 -21.05 8.61
C GLY A 168 -2.03 -22.00 8.73
N ILE A 169 -3.03 -21.93 7.84
CA ILE A 169 -4.12 -22.91 7.75
C ILE A 169 -3.56 -24.30 7.46
N LYS A 170 -2.70 -24.42 6.44
CA LYS A 170 -2.09 -25.73 6.06
C LYS A 170 -1.26 -26.34 7.17
N GLN A 171 -0.66 -25.53 8.05
CA GLN A 171 0.12 -25.96 9.21
C GLN A 171 -0.73 -26.21 10.45
N GLY A 172 -2.04 -25.97 10.41
CA GLY A 172 -2.94 -26.07 11.56
C GLY A 172 -2.79 -24.93 12.57
N PHE A 173 -2.08 -23.87 12.23
CA PHE A 173 -1.94 -22.68 13.07
C PHE A 173 -3.22 -21.84 13.11
N PHE A 174 -3.88 -21.69 11.96
CA PHE A 174 -5.20 -21.05 11.84
C PHE A 174 -6.29 -22.08 11.56
N ARG A 175 -7.49 -21.82 12.08
CA ARG A 175 -8.69 -22.60 11.70
C ARG A 175 -9.10 -22.22 10.29
N ASP A 176 -9.43 -23.20 9.47
CA ASP A 176 -10.06 -22.95 8.18
C ASP A 176 -11.55 -22.62 8.43
N SER A 177 -11.89 -21.34 8.33
CA SER A 177 -13.25 -20.84 8.50
C SER A 177 -14.08 -20.91 7.20
N GLY A 178 -13.49 -21.36 6.10
CA GLY A 178 -14.13 -21.30 4.78
C GLY A 178 -14.25 -19.89 4.17
N GLN A 179 -13.92 -18.84 4.94
CA GLN A 179 -13.92 -17.43 4.54
C GLN A 179 -12.49 -16.89 4.54
N SER A 180 -11.59 -17.58 3.86
CA SER A 180 -10.15 -17.44 4.06
C SER A 180 -9.53 -16.13 3.58
N MET A 181 -10.22 -15.34 2.77
CA MET A 181 -9.64 -14.11 2.18
C MET A 181 -9.91 -12.85 3.00
N ASP A 182 -11.04 -12.76 3.69
CA ASP A 182 -11.45 -11.53 4.38
C ASP A 182 -10.58 -11.20 5.61
N ILE A 183 -10.08 -12.22 6.32
CA ILE A 183 -9.32 -12.03 7.57
C ILE A 183 -7.95 -11.37 7.32
N PRO A 184 -7.09 -11.89 6.42
CA PRO A 184 -5.79 -11.26 6.16
C PRO A 184 -5.91 -9.87 5.54
N GLU A 185 -6.89 -9.62 4.68
CA GLU A 185 -7.17 -8.30 4.13
C GLU A 185 -7.61 -7.33 5.23
N ASN A 186 -8.50 -7.75 6.12
CA ASN A 186 -8.93 -6.95 7.28
C ASN A 186 -7.76 -6.59 8.20
N ILE A 187 -6.85 -7.52 8.47
CA ILE A 187 -5.62 -7.25 9.24
C ILE A 187 -4.81 -6.13 8.57
N PHE A 188 -4.61 -6.24 7.27
CA PHE A 188 -3.81 -5.29 6.50
C PHE A 188 -4.44 -3.89 6.48
N TYR A 189 -5.71 -3.78 6.11
CA TYR A 189 -6.41 -2.49 6.03
C TYR A 189 -6.65 -1.86 7.40
N THR A 190 -6.92 -2.65 8.44
CA THR A 190 -7.06 -2.11 9.80
C THR A 190 -5.75 -1.50 10.30
N ALA A 191 -4.61 -2.16 10.04
CA ALA A 191 -3.30 -1.57 10.37
C ALA A 191 -3.07 -0.25 9.65
N ALA A 192 -3.44 -0.14 8.35
CA ALA A 192 -3.37 1.11 7.60
C ALA A 192 -4.24 2.21 8.22
N MET A 193 -5.49 1.90 8.56
CA MET A 193 -6.43 2.86 9.17
C MET A 193 -5.92 3.36 10.53
N VAL A 194 -5.36 2.48 11.37
CA VAL A 194 -4.73 2.86 12.65
C VAL A 194 -3.61 3.87 12.42
N VAL A 195 -2.74 3.62 11.43
CA VAL A 195 -1.65 4.56 11.10
C VAL A 195 -2.18 5.91 10.63
N PHE A 196 -3.22 5.93 9.78
CA PHE A 196 -3.76 7.18 9.23
C PHE A 196 -4.48 8.04 10.27
N PHE A 197 -5.32 7.43 11.10
CA PHE A 197 -6.14 8.18 12.05
C PHE A 197 -5.46 8.45 13.38
N ASN A 198 -4.53 7.59 13.82
CA ASN A 198 -3.89 7.71 15.13
C ASN A 198 -2.45 8.22 15.06
N ARG A 199 -1.99 8.68 13.90
CA ARG A 199 -0.61 9.13 13.69
C ARG A 199 -0.13 10.13 14.74
N GLY A 200 -0.96 11.08 15.14
CA GLY A 200 -0.62 12.08 16.15
C GLY A 200 -0.44 11.49 17.55
N GLN A 201 -1.26 10.51 17.93
CA GLN A 201 -1.21 9.90 19.26
C GLN A 201 -0.09 8.87 19.38
N HIS A 202 0.06 7.95 18.43
CA HIS A 202 1.09 6.90 18.51
C HIS A 202 2.51 7.43 18.34
N MET A 203 2.70 8.49 17.55
CA MET A 203 4.01 9.16 17.49
C MET A 203 4.31 9.98 18.74
N SER A 204 3.30 10.50 19.46
CA SER A 204 3.47 11.17 20.75
C SER A 204 3.85 10.19 21.86
N ASP A 205 3.40 8.94 21.76
CA ASP A 205 3.70 7.87 22.71
C ASP A 205 5.06 7.19 22.45
N GLY A 206 5.78 7.62 21.40
CA GLY A 206 7.12 7.13 21.07
C GLY A 206 7.18 5.68 20.57
N MET A 207 6.03 5.08 20.19
CA MET A 207 5.95 3.69 19.73
C MET A 207 6.58 3.52 18.35
N THR A 208 7.46 2.54 18.21
CA THR A 208 8.07 2.15 16.94
C THR A 208 7.11 1.37 16.04
N ALA A 209 7.42 1.26 14.76
CA ALA A 209 6.63 0.45 13.84
C ALA A 209 6.66 -1.04 14.21
N GLU A 210 7.76 -1.52 14.76
CA GLU A 210 7.95 -2.87 15.30
C GLU A 210 7.00 -3.12 16.46
N GLU A 211 7.03 -2.28 17.48
CA GLU A 211 6.16 -2.40 18.66
C GLU A 211 4.69 -2.33 18.30
N LEU A 212 4.33 -1.46 17.34
CA LEU A 212 2.96 -1.37 16.84
C LEU A 212 2.54 -2.66 16.11
N ALA A 213 3.41 -3.21 15.27
CA ALA A 213 3.15 -4.45 14.54
C ALA A 213 3.01 -5.64 15.51
N GLU A 214 3.93 -5.79 16.47
CA GLU A 214 3.86 -6.85 17.50
C GLU A 214 2.57 -6.77 18.30
N LYS A 215 2.22 -5.59 18.78
CA LYS A 215 0.97 -5.36 19.51
C LYS A 215 -0.25 -5.71 18.66
N PHE A 216 -0.25 -5.30 17.39
CA PHE A 216 -1.35 -5.57 16.49
C PHE A 216 -1.51 -7.07 16.22
N VAL A 217 -0.42 -7.77 15.87
CA VAL A 217 -0.43 -9.21 15.62
C VAL A 217 -0.86 -9.97 16.89
N SER A 218 -0.31 -9.62 18.04
CA SER A 218 -0.70 -10.24 19.31
C SER A 218 -2.20 -10.09 19.60
N HIS A 219 -2.77 -8.91 19.37
CA HIS A 219 -4.22 -8.70 19.55
C HIS A 219 -5.07 -9.51 18.56
N GLN A 220 -4.60 -9.65 17.32
CA GLN A 220 -5.31 -10.45 16.32
C GLN A 220 -5.26 -11.96 16.62
N LEU A 221 -4.11 -12.45 17.08
CA LEU A 221 -3.93 -13.87 17.34
C LEU A 221 -4.52 -14.33 18.67
N TYR A 222 -4.39 -13.51 19.70
CA TYR A 222 -4.70 -13.91 21.08
C TYR A 222 -5.89 -13.14 21.68
N GLY A 223 -6.42 -12.14 20.97
CA GLY A 223 -7.54 -11.31 21.42
C GLY A 223 -7.16 -10.28 22.48
N LEU A 224 -8.17 -9.53 22.93
CA LEU A 224 -8.06 -8.45 23.93
C LEU A 224 -8.52 -8.90 25.33
N ALA A 225 -9.06 -10.13 25.48
CA ALA A 225 -9.60 -10.60 26.73
C ALA A 225 -8.48 -10.95 27.74
N ALA A 226 -8.67 -10.57 29.00
CA ALA A 226 -7.70 -10.81 30.08
C ALA A 226 -7.51 -12.28 30.44
N ASP A 227 -8.46 -13.16 30.11
CA ASP A 227 -8.38 -14.59 30.35
C ASP A 227 -7.51 -15.30 29.30
N LYS A 228 -6.28 -15.56 29.70
CA LYS A 228 -5.27 -16.26 28.89
C LYS A 228 -5.47 -17.78 28.78
N LYS A 229 -6.66 -18.32 28.99
CA LYS A 229 -6.93 -19.73 28.84
C LYS A 229 -7.51 -20.11 27.49
N ARG A 230 -6.76 -19.80 26.42
CA ARG A 230 -6.87 -20.50 25.15
C ARG A 230 -5.49 -20.85 24.62
N THR A 231 -4.81 -21.74 25.38
CA THR A 231 -3.90 -22.68 24.73
C THR A 231 -4.76 -23.53 23.80
N PRO A 232 -4.40 -23.75 22.53
CA PRO A 232 -5.08 -24.75 21.74
C PRO A 232 -4.92 -26.08 22.50
N ASP A 233 -6.04 -26.64 22.90
CA ASP A 233 -6.06 -27.98 23.49
C ASP A 233 -5.44 -28.93 22.47
N SER A 234 -4.45 -29.67 22.96
CA SER A 234 -3.76 -30.82 22.40
C SER A 234 -4.65 -31.77 21.64
#